data_23c99f653f14a52e3846fc2ea62b9d8a
#
_entry.id   23c99f653f14a52e3846fc2ea62b9d8a
#
_cell.length_a   1.000
_cell.length_b   1.000
_cell.length_c   1.000
_cell.angle_alpha   90.00
_cell.angle_beta   90.00
_cell.angle_gamma   90.00
#
_symmetry.space_group_name_H-M   'P 1'
#
loop_
_entity.id
_entity.type
_entity.pdbx_description
1 polymer ?
#
loop_
_entity_poly.entity_id
_entity_poly.type
_entity_poly.pdbx_seq_one_letter_code
_entity_poly.pdbx_strand_id
1 'polypeptide(L)'
;ISFDGTVVGQEKTAAFLNNLPLCLDELQLAKDSRGRTNFDVYKLAQGVGRTRGNRAGGVDLTPTWRNCILTTGESPLTGTASGAGAVNRVIDIECKSSNVVIRDGMRISGLAKRNYGFAGRRFVEELYRPGVIQKVDERYRDLFRALSDRDTTEKQAMAAAAIICADELACAWIFGGSQRPLTVEQISEFLASKAAVSAGDRGYKYLCDWVTQNSNRLCTRAENPNQEVLGALDDRHAYIIRSVFERILQDAGYSTAAMISYLKENHLIITRGRNNTRGKRINGIPTECFCLVLPPVDLDDEDVLDELPL
;
A
#
# COMPACT_ATOMS: atom_id res chain seq x y z
N ILE A 1 11.18 -9.27 17.67
CA ILE A 1 12.54 -8.90 17.25
C ILE A 1 12.54 -7.48 16.70
N SER A 2 13.70 -6.81 16.66
CA SER A 2 13.86 -5.50 16.06
C SER A 2 14.06 -5.59 14.53
N PHE A 3 13.76 -4.51 13.82
CA PHE A 3 14.09 -4.36 12.41
C PHE A 3 15.61 -4.30 12.10
N ASP A 4 16.46 -4.11 13.12
CA ASP A 4 17.93 -4.09 12.99
C ASP A 4 18.56 -5.46 12.63
N GLY A 5 17.74 -6.46 12.39
CA GLY A 5 18.18 -7.79 11.97
C GLY A 5 18.57 -7.87 10.49
N THR A 6 19.51 -8.74 10.14
CA THR A 6 19.81 -9.05 8.74
C THR A 6 18.62 -9.74 8.07
N VAL A 7 18.44 -9.55 6.76
CA VAL A 7 17.38 -10.22 5.97
C VAL A 7 17.41 -11.75 6.19
N VAL A 8 18.60 -12.36 6.23
CA VAL A 8 18.75 -13.81 6.50
C VAL A 8 18.26 -14.18 7.91
N GLY A 9 18.57 -13.35 8.91
CA GLY A 9 18.11 -13.53 10.27
C GLY A 9 16.58 -13.46 10.35
N GLN A 10 15.97 -12.48 9.70
CA GLN A 10 14.51 -12.32 9.64
C GLN A 10 13.83 -13.52 8.96
N GLU A 11 14.35 -13.99 7.81
CA GLU A 11 13.84 -15.19 7.11
C GLU A 11 13.91 -16.45 8.01
N LYS A 12 15.03 -16.65 8.71
CA LYS A 12 15.21 -17.80 9.61
C LYS A 12 14.27 -17.71 10.82
N THR A 13 14.08 -16.51 11.38
CA THR A 13 13.16 -16.30 12.50
C THR A 13 11.71 -16.52 12.06
N ALA A 14 11.32 -16.01 10.88
CA ALA A 14 10.01 -16.25 10.32
C ALA A 14 9.74 -17.74 10.12
N ALA A 15 10.71 -18.48 9.57
CA ALA A 15 10.61 -19.93 9.37
C ALA A 15 10.57 -20.70 10.71
N PHE A 16 11.33 -20.28 11.72
CA PHE A 16 11.30 -20.85 13.06
C PHE A 16 9.92 -20.69 13.72
N LEU A 17 9.34 -19.50 13.62
CA LEU A 17 7.99 -19.22 14.15
C LEU A 17 6.91 -19.93 13.33
N ASN A 18 7.15 -20.14 12.04
CA ASN A 18 6.27 -20.79 11.06
C ASN A 18 4.82 -20.23 11.07
N ASN A 19 3.92 -20.74 11.88
CA ASN A 19 2.52 -20.31 11.99
C ASN A 19 2.27 -19.34 13.15
N LEU A 20 3.25 -19.10 14.02
CA LEU A 20 3.15 -18.14 15.11
C LEU A 20 3.40 -16.72 14.60
N PRO A 21 2.77 -15.67 15.18
CA PRO A 21 2.99 -14.30 14.78
C PRO A 21 4.46 -13.88 14.88
N LEU A 22 4.95 -13.17 13.86
CA LEU A 22 6.25 -12.52 13.89
C LEU A 22 6.06 -11.03 14.20
N CYS A 23 6.58 -10.55 15.32
CA CYS A 23 6.57 -9.14 15.68
C CYS A 23 7.93 -8.50 15.31
N LEU A 24 7.89 -7.46 14.48
CA LEU A 24 9.03 -6.61 14.11
C LEU A 24 8.79 -5.21 14.66
N ASP A 25 9.64 -4.79 15.56
CA ASP A 25 9.51 -3.54 16.29
C ASP A 25 10.51 -2.49 15.78
N GLU A 26 10.11 -1.21 15.81
CA GLU A 26 10.95 -0.07 15.46
C GLU A 26 11.38 -0.03 13.98
N LEU A 27 10.42 0.15 13.07
CA LEU A 27 10.67 0.26 11.63
C LEU A 27 11.73 1.33 11.27
N GLN A 28 11.86 2.38 12.09
CA GLN A 28 12.88 3.42 11.91
C GLN A 28 14.32 2.87 11.92
N LEU A 29 14.58 1.73 12.55
CA LEU A 29 15.90 1.07 12.56
C LEU A 29 16.22 0.37 11.22
N ALA A 30 15.22 0.15 10.36
CA ALA A 30 15.42 -0.38 9.02
C ALA A 30 15.91 0.68 8.00
N LYS A 31 16.12 1.93 8.42
CA LYS A 31 16.56 3.00 7.52
C LYS A 31 18.07 2.96 7.29
N ASP A 32 18.48 3.15 6.05
CA ASP A 32 19.90 3.34 5.71
C ASP A 32 20.41 4.73 6.15
N SER A 33 21.71 4.97 6.00
CA SER A 33 22.34 6.26 6.33
C SER A 33 21.78 7.47 5.57
N ARG A 34 20.99 7.24 4.53
CA ARG A 34 20.29 8.24 3.73
C ARG A 34 18.80 8.35 4.07
N GLY A 35 18.35 7.70 5.15
CA GLY A 35 16.96 7.69 5.62
C GLY A 35 16.00 6.84 4.78
N ARG A 36 16.49 6.04 3.83
CA ARG A 36 15.66 5.18 2.99
C ARG A 36 15.41 3.86 3.73
N THR A 37 14.14 3.43 3.75
CA THR A 37 13.77 2.15 4.35
C THR A 37 14.40 1.00 3.58
N ASN A 38 15.26 0.22 4.24
CA ASN A 38 15.88 -0.98 3.69
C ASN A 38 15.07 -2.24 3.99
N PHE A 39 13.77 -2.10 4.09
CA PHE A 39 12.85 -3.20 4.34
C PHE A 39 11.99 -3.46 3.10
N ASP A 40 11.97 -4.72 2.66
CA ASP A 40 11.21 -5.16 1.49
C ASP A 40 10.04 -6.03 1.94
N VAL A 41 8.85 -5.45 1.93
CA VAL A 41 7.59 -6.13 2.26
C VAL A 41 7.42 -7.44 1.49
N TYR A 42 7.82 -7.46 0.21
CA TYR A 42 7.66 -8.66 -0.62
C TYR A 42 8.41 -9.87 -0.08
N LYS A 43 9.62 -9.67 0.45
CA LYS A 43 10.45 -10.78 0.94
C LYS A 43 9.82 -11.53 2.08
N LEU A 44 9.22 -10.84 3.03
CA LEU A 44 8.55 -11.48 4.16
C LEU A 44 7.12 -11.93 3.83
N ALA A 45 6.38 -11.12 3.07
CA ALA A 45 4.99 -11.43 2.71
C ALA A 45 4.84 -12.59 1.72
N GLN A 46 5.91 -13.04 1.06
CA GLN A 46 5.87 -14.21 0.17
C GLN A 46 5.81 -15.55 0.92
N GLY A 47 6.20 -15.60 2.18
CA GLY A 47 6.23 -16.82 2.96
C GLY A 47 7.34 -17.80 2.54
N VAL A 48 8.28 -17.37 1.70
CA VAL A 48 9.39 -18.19 1.18
C VAL A 48 10.66 -17.35 1.20
N GLY A 49 11.72 -17.88 1.79
CA GLY A 49 13.03 -17.26 1.83
C GLY A 49 13.82 -17.40 0.52
N ARG A 50 14.99 -16.79 0.47
CA ARG A 50 15.87 -16.91 -0.69
C ARG A 50 16.44 -18.31 -0.80
N THR A 51 16.44 -18.85 -2.01
CA THR A 51 17.21 -20.05 -2.36
C THR A 51 18.71 -19.74 -2.29
N ARG A 52 19.49 -20.56 -1.60
CA ARG A 52 20.95 -20.40 -1.43
C ARG A 52 21.67 -21.66 -1.86
N GLY A 53 22.74 -21.49 -2.59
CA GLY A 53 23.68 -22.55 -2.86
C GLY A 53 24.47 -22.91 -1.60
N ASN A 54 24.83 -24.19 -1.42
CA ASN A 54 25.70 -24.66 -0.34
C ASN A 54 27.13 -24.94 -0.83
N ARG A 55 28.06 -25.09 0.11
CA ARG A 55 29.48 -25.33 -0.21
C ARG A 55 29.75 -26.67 -0.89
N ALA A 56 28.81 -27.61 -0.81
CA ALA A 56 28.94 -28.93 -1.41
C ALA A 56 28.43 -28.99 -2.88
N GLY A 57 28.09 -27.83 -3.48
CA GLY A 57 27.62 -27.76 -4.87
C GLY A 57 26.13 -28.01 -5.06
N GLY A 58 25.34 -28.04 -3.96
CA GLY A 58 23.89 -28.18 -3.98
C GLY A 58 23.16 -26.90 -3.53
N VAL A 59 21.90 -27.02 -3.14
CA VAL A 59 21.05 -25.96 -2.68
C VAL A 59 20.65 -26.25 -1.23
N ASP A 60 20.70 -25.23 -0.36
CA ASP A 60 20.17 -25.32 1.00
C ASP A 60 18.64 -25.44 0.99
N LEU A 61 18.09 -26.06 2.03
CA LEU A 61 16.65 -26.07 2.24
C LEU A 61 16.13 -24.64 2.33
N THR A 62 15.25 -24.26 1.41
CA THR A 62 14.65 -22.91 1.39
C THR A 62 13.69 -22.77 2.57
N PRO A 63 13.91 -21.80 3.47
CA PRO A 63 13.01 -21.57 4.61
C PRO A 63 11.63 -21.10 4.13
N THR A 64 10.57 -21.62 4.75
CA THR A 64 9.19 -21.23 4.47
C THR A 64 8.44 -20.89 5.74
N TRP A 65 7.42 -20.03 5.66
CA TRP A 65 6.57 -19.63 6.79
C TRP A 65 5.17 -19.23 6.33
N ARG A 66 4.21 -19.26 7.26
CA ARG A 66 2.80 -18.89 7.04
C ARG A 66 2.27 -18.10 8.22
N ASN A 67 3.01 -17.12 8.69
CA ASN A 67 2.66 -16.32 9.86
C ASN A 67 2.04 -14.98 9.49
N CYS A 68 1.30 -14.41 10.43
CA CYS A 68 0.98 -12.99 10.43
C CYS A 68 2.21 -12.21 10.91
N ILE A 69 2.52 -11.11 10.23
CA ILE A 69 3.66 -10.25 10.59
C ILE A 69 3.08 -8.94 11.12
N LEU A 70 3.38 -8.63 12.37
CA LEU A 70 3.03 -7.38 13.04
C LEU A 70 4.25 -6.47 13.05
N THR A 71 4.06 -5.24 12.59
CA THR A 71 5.14 -4.24 12.57
C THR A 71 4.72 -3.01 13.35
N THR A 72 5.68 -2.37 14.03
CA THR A 72 5.49 -1.06 14.65
C THR A 72 6.51 -0.06 14.11
N GLY A 73 6.16 1.22 14.12
CA GLY A 73 7.06 2.28 13.66
C GLY A 73 6.41 3.66 13.73
N GLU A 74 7.23 4.70 13.60
CA GLU A 74 6.80 6.11 13.61
C GLU A 74 6.21 6.58 12.27
N SER A 75 6.31 5.76 11.24
CA SER A 75 5.79 6.04 9.90
C SER A 75 5.19 4.77 9.31
N PRO A 76 4.24 4.89 8.36
CA PRO A 76 3.65 3.73 7.71
C PRO A 76 4.73 2.91 6.99
N LEU A 77 4.49 1.59 6.90
CA LEU A 77 5.37 0.66 6.19
C LEU A 77 5.32 0.88 4.68
N THR A 78 4.17 1.32 4.18
CA THR A 78 3.96 1.66 2.77
C THR A 78 3.78 3.16 2.59
N GLY A 79 4.30 3.70 1.51
CA GLY A 79 4.18 5.12 1.17
C GLY A 79 3.82 5.31 -0.31
N THR A 80 3.76 6.56 -0.75
CA THR A 80 3.42 6.95 -2.14
C THR A 80 4.32 6.29 -3.19
N ALA A 81 5.59 6.07 -2.85
CA ALA A 81 6.56 5.39 -3.71
C ALA A 81 6.49 3.87 -3.65
N SER A 82 5.68 3.28 -2.75
CA SER A 82 5.57 1.82 -2.63
C SER A 82 4.86 1.22 -3.83
N GLY A 83 5.37 0.10 -4.34
CA GLY A 83 4.71 -0.64 -5.41
C GLY A 83 3.31 -1.15 -5.01
N ALA A 84 2.40 -1.25 -5.96
CA ALA A 84 1.02 -1.73 -5.77
C ALA A 84 0.93 -3.04 -4.97
N GLY A 85 1.85 -3.96 -5.23
CA GLY A 85 1.87 -5.24 -4.54
C GLY A 85 2.30 -5.15 -3.07
N ALA A 86 3.07 -4.13 -2.66
CA ALA A 86 3.40 -3.89 -1.25
C ALA A 86 2.17 -3.34 -0.52
N VAL A 87 1.54 -2.29 -1.06
CA VAL A 87 0.31 -1.70 -0.51
C VAL A 87 -0.77 -2.77 -0.35
N ASN A 88 -0.90 -3.67 -1.32
CA ASN A 88 -1.90 -4.74 -1.30
C ASN A 88 -1.65 -5.84 -0.23
N ARG A 89 -0.50 -5.86 0.42
CA ARG A 89 -0.12 -6.86 1.44
C ARG A 89 -0.03 -6.30 2.85
N VAL A 90 -0.20 -4.99 3.01
CA VAL A 90 -0.05 -4.31 4.30
C VAL A 90 -1.37 -3.63 4.64
N ILE A 91 -1.81 -3.81 5.87
CA ILE A 91 -2.88 -3.02 6.47
C ILE A 91 -2.18 -2.08 7.46
N ASP A 92 -2.06 -0.81 7.08
CA ASP A 92 -1.46 0.22 7.92
C ASP A 92 -2.53 0.78 8.87
N ILE A 93 -2.24 0.83 10.17
CA ILE A 93 -3.14 1.35 11.19
C ILE A 93 -2.45 2.51 11.89
N GLU A 94 -2.95 3.72 11.68
CA GLU A 94 -2.47 4.91 12.38
C GLU A 94 -2.98 4.93 13.81
N CYS A 95 -2.05 4.87 14.78
CA CYS A 95 -2.36 4.96 16.20
C CYS A 95 -2.35 6.42 16.67
N LYS A 96 -3.52 7.08 16.63
CA LYS A 96 -3.68 8.46 17.13
C LYS A 96 -3.77 8.49 18.64
N SER A 97 -3.32 9.58 19.27
CA SER A 97 -3.44 9.78 20.71
C SER A 97 -4.88 9.73 21.23
N SER A 98 -5.86 10.10 20.40
CA SER A 98 -7.29 9.98 20.69
C SER A 98 -7.78 8.53 20.78
N ASN A 99 -7.04 7.57 20.19
CA ASN A 99 -7.41 6.16 20.09
C ASN A 99 -6.65 5.29 21.09
N VAL A 100 -5.99 5.88 22.09
CA VAL A 100 -5.26 5.12 23.11
C VAL A 100 -6.23 4.35 24.00
N VAL A 101 -6.27 3.04 23.79
CA VAL A 101 -7.11 2.12 24.58
C VAL A 101 -6.44 1.74 25.91
N ILE A 102 -5.10 1.64 25.91
CA ILE A 102 -4.31 1.22 27.06
C ILE A 102 -3.80 2.46 27.80
N ARG A 103 -4.45 2.81 28.91
CA ARG A 103 -4.06 3.99 29.75
C ARG A 103 -2.84 3.73 30.62
N ASP A 104 -2.65 2.50 31.08
CA ASP A 104 -1.53 2.07 31.94
C ASP A 104 -0.73 0.96 31.26
N GLY A 105 0.15 1.35 30.33
CA GLY A 105 0.96 0.43 29.55
C GLY A 105 1.93 -0.40 30.41
N MET A 106 2.51 0.18 31.50
CA MET A 106 3.40 -0.54 32.39
C MET A 106 2.68 -1.68 33.12
N ARG A 107 1.50 -1.42 33.66
CA ARG A 107 0.68 -2.43 34.33
C ARG A 107 0.31 -3.57 33.36
N ILE A 108 -0.18 -3.23 32.16
CA ILE A 108 -0.57 -4.23 31.15
C ILE A 108 0.63 -5.04 30.69
N SER A 109 1.77 -4.41 30.43
CA SER A 109 3.03 -5.12 30.11
C SER A 109 3.45 -6.08 31.23
N GLY A 110 3.37 -5.63 32.49
CA GLY A 110 3.66 -6.49 33.64
C GLY A 110 2.71 -7.66 33.79
N LEU A 111 1.42 -7.48 33.47
CA LEU A 111 0.43 -8.57 33.44
C LEU A 111 0.70 -9.55 32.31
N ALA A 112 0.97 -9.06 31.09
CA ALA A 112 1.26 -9.88 29.92
C ALA A 112 2.51 -10.75 30.15
N LYS A 113 3.57 -10.19 30.76
CA LYS A 113 4.80 -10.93 31.07
C LYS A 113 4.59 -12.09 32.07
N ARG A 114 3.58 -12.02 32.91
CA ARG A 114 3.27 -13.05 33.92
C ARG A 114 2.17 -14.02 33.47
N ASN A 115 1.36 -13.64 32.48
CA ASN A 115 0.19 -14.38 32.02
C ASN A 115 0.24 -14.57 30.50
N TYR A 116 1.20 -15.35 30.02
CA TYR A 116 1.36 -15.62 28.60
C TYR A 116 1.14 -17.09 28.24
N GLY A 117 0.85 -17.38 26.98
CA GLY A 117 0.74 -18.72 26.42
C GLY A 117 -0.63 -19.40 26.61
N PHE A 118 -1.49 -18.92 27.50
CA PHE A 118 -2.78 -19.56 27.80
C PHE A 118 -3.81 -19.36 26.69
N ALA A 119 -3.99 -18.13 26.20
CA ALA A 119 -5.00 -17.80 25.22
C ALA A 119 -4.79 -18.53 23.89
N GLY A 120 -3.56 -18.53 23.37
CA GLY A 120 -3.24 -19.22 22.13
C GLY A 120 -3.46 -20.73 22.21
N ARG A 121 -3.05 -21.36 23.31
CA ARG A 121 -3.30 -22.79 23.54
C ARG A 121 -4.79 -23.08 23.56
N ARG A 122 -5.56 -22.31 24.34
CA ARG A 122 -7.02 -22.47 24.42
C ARG A 122 -7.69 -22.28 23.05
N PHE A 123 -7.27 -21.29 22.28
CA PHE A 123 -7.78 -21.02 20.95
C PHE A 123 -7.58 -22.24 20.02
N VAL A 124 -6.39 -22.81 20.01
CA VAL A 124 -6.06 -24.00 19.20
C VAL A 124 -6.87 -25.22 19.64
N GLU A 125 -7.02 -25.47 20.96
CA GLU A 125 -7.83 -26.56 21.50
C GLU A 125 -9.29 -26.44 21.04
N GLU A 126 -9.88 -25.23 21.07
CA GLU A 126 -11.23 -24.99 20.57
C GLU A 126 -11.35 -25.19 19.05
N LEU A 127 -10.36 -24.71 18.30
CA LEU A 127 -10.34 -24.80 16.84
C LEU A 127 -10.34 -26.26 16.36
N TYR A 128 -9.66 -27.17 17.08
CA TYR A 128 -9.59 -28.60 16.73
C TYR A 128 -10.77 -29.43 17.20
N ARG A 129 -11.80 -28.83 17.82
CA ARG A 129 -13.03 -29.56 18.13
C ARG A 129 -13.74 -30.02 16.85
N PRO A 130 -14.38 -31.20 16.87
CA PRO A 130 -15.07 -31.73 15.69
C PRO A 130 -16.07 -30.74 15.08
N GLY A 131 -15.98 -30.52 13.78
CA GLY A 131 -16.88 -29.63 13.02
C GLY A 131 -16.61 -28.15 13.14
N VAL A 132 -15.63 -27.68 13.95
CA VAL A 132 -15.34 -26.26 14.13
C VAL A 132 -14.65 -25.70 12.89
N ILE A 133 -13.66 -26.38 12.35
CA ILE A 133 -12.91 -25.90 11.17
C ILE A 133 -13.84 -25.64 9.98
N GLN A 134 -14.84 -26.51 9.75
CA GLN A 134 -15.81 -26.32 8.67
C GLN A 134 -16.65 -25.04 8.87
N LYS A 135 -17.12 -24.79 10.09
CA LYS A 135 -17.86 -23.57 10.44
C LYS A 135 -17.01 -22.31 10.29
N VAL A 136 -15.74 -22.38 10.67
CA VAL A 136 -14.76 -21.30 10.52
C VAL A 136 -14.53 -21.00 9.03
N ASP A 137 -14.39 -22.02 8.20
CA ASP A 137 -14.20 -21.86 6.75
C ASP A 137 -15.45 -21.25 6.08
N GLU A 138 -16.64 -21.69 6.46
CA GLU A 138 -17.90 -21.07 6.00
C GLU A 138 -17.98 -19.59 6.41
N ARG A 139 -17.71 -19.28 7.69
CA ARG A 139 -17.74 -17.91 8.19
C ARG A 139 -16.71 -17.02 7.50
N TYR A 140 -15.48 -17.52 7.29
CA TYR A 140 -14.45 -16.82 6.55
C TYR A 140 -14.91 -16.47 5.13
N ARG A 141 -15.54 -17.42 4.43
CA ARG A 141 -16.04 -17.17 3.06
C ARG A 141 -17.14 -16.10 3.03
N ASP A 142 -18.03 -16.09 4.02
CA ASP A 142 -19.08 -15.07 4.11
C ASP A 142 -18.50 -13.68 4.37
N LEU A 143 -17.53 -13.57 5.28
CA LEU A 143 -16.81 -12.32 5.54
C LEU A 143 -16.02 -11.86 4.31
N PHE A 144 -15.35 -12.77 3.63
CA PHE A 144 -14.61 -12.47 2.41
C PHE A 144 -15.54 -11.91 1.31
N ARG A 145 -16.72 -12.50 1.11
CA ARG A 145 -17.71 -11.97 0.14
C ARG A 145 -18.14 -10.55 0.54
N ALA A 146 -18.54 -10.35 1.79
CA ALA A 146 -18.98 -9.04 2.29
C ALA A 146 -17.92 -7.96 2.13
N LEU A 147 -16.63 -8.31 2.31
CA LEU A 147 -15.51 -7.40 2.11
C LEU A 147 -15.20 -7.17 0.63
N SER A 148 -15.32 -8.19 -0.23
CA SER A 148 -15.07 -8.10 -1.66
C SER A 148 -16.06 -7.17 -2.38
N ASP A 149 -17.27 -6.99 -1.82
CA ASP A 149 -18.29 -6.06 -2.31
C ASP A 149 -17.96 -4.59 -1.96
N ARG A 150 -16.93 -4.36 -1.13
CA ARG A 150 -16.44 -3.01 -0.79
C ARG A 150 -15.38 -2.52 -1.76
N ASP A 151 -15.00 -1.25 -1.65
CA ASP A 151 -13.88 -0.68 -2.39
C ASP A 151 -12.54 -1.11 -1.75
N THR A 152 -12.20 -2.38 -1.94
CA THR A 152 -10.90 -2.93 -1.52
C THR A 152 -10.43 -4.01 -2.48
N THR A 153 -9.17 -4.40 -2.36
CA THR A 153 -8.59 -5.45 -3.19
C THR A 153 -8.88 -6.82 -2.60
N GLU A 154 -8.85 -7.85 -3.44
CA GLU A 154 -9.08 -9.24 -3.04
C GLU A 154 -8.13 -9.68 -1.90
N LYS A 155 -6.84 -9.32 -1.98
CA LYS A 155 -5.86 -9.70 -0.95
C LYS A 155 -6.10 -9.01 0.39
N GLN A 156 -6.50 -7.74 0.36
CA GLN A 156 -6.88 -7.00 1.55
C GLN A 156 -8.17 -7.57 2.15
N ALA A 157 -9.16 -7.89 1.32
CA ALA A 157 -10.40 -8.56 1.75
C ALA A 157 -10.13 -9.92 2.39
N MET A 158 -9.23 -10.74 1.82
CA MET A 158 -8.81 -12.03 2.40
C MET A 158 -8.18 -11.85 3.78
N ALA A 159 -7.26 -10.90 3.92
CA ALA A 159 -6.59 -10.64 5.20
C ALA A 159 -7.58 -10.12 6.25
N ALA A 160 -8.44 -9.17 5.88
CA ALA A 160 -9.46 -8.63 6.76
C ALA A 160 -10.49 -9.68 7.20
N ALA A 161 -10.93 -10.56 6.30
CA ALA A 161 -11.83 -11.65 6.64
C ALA A 161 -11.21 -12.61 7.67
N ALA A 162 -9.91 -12.93 7.54
CA ALA A 162 -9.21 -13.76 8.50
C ALA A 162 -9.09 -13.06 9.88
N ILE A 163 -8.83 -11.74 9.90
CA ILE A 163 -8.74 -10.96 11.13
C ILE A 163 -10.10 -10.93 11.86
N ILE A 164 -11.19 -10.58 11.16
CA ILE A 164 -12.54 -10.56 11.78
C ILE A 164 -12.91 -11.93 12.29
N CYS A 165 -12.72 -12.99 11.47
CA CYS A 165 -13.05 -14.34 11.86
C CYS A 165 -12.29 -14.78 13.12
N ALA A 166 -10.98 -14.50 13.18
CA ALA A 166 -10.16 -14.80 14.36
C ALA A 166 -10.60 -14.00 15.59
N ASP A 167 -11.00 -12.76 15.43
CA ASP A 167 -11.48 -11.90 16.52
C ASP A 167 -12.83 -12.37 17.06
N GLU A 168 -13.78 -12.73 16.18
CA GLU A 168 -15.06 -13.34 16.58
C GLU A 168 -14.84 -14.59 17.44
N LEU A 169 -13.91 -15.47 17.01
CA LEU A 169 -13.57 -16.68 17.74
C LEU A 169 -12.89 -16.37 19.09
N ALA A 170 -11.98 -15.40 19.12
CA ALA A 170 -11.32 -14.97 20.34
C ALA A 170 -12.32 -14.36 21.33
N CYS A 171 -13.25 -13.53 20.86
CA CYS A 171 -14.31 -12.97 21.69
C CYS A 171 -15.19 -14.07 22.32
N ALA A 172 -15.52 -15.11 21.55
CA ALA A 172 -16.34 -16.22 22.04
C ALA A 172 -15.57 -17.15 22.99
N TRP A 173 -14.37 -17.56 22.63
CA TRP A 173 -13.65 -18.63 23.32
C TRP A 173 -12.73 -18.17 24.46
N ILE A 174 -12.17 -16.97 24.32
CA ILE A 174 -11.18 -16.42 25.27
C ILE A 174 -11.81 -15.38 26.18
N PHE A 175 -12.61 -14.47 25.61
CA PHE A 175 -13.19 -13.34 26.36
C PHE A 175 -14.61 -13.62 26.87
N GLY A 176 -15.15 -14.84 26.66
CA GLY A 176 -16.44 -15.26 27.20
C GLY A 176 -17.61 -14.37 26.75
N GLY A 177 -17.54 -13.78 25.57
CA GLY A 177 -18.57 -12.89 25.04
C GLY A 177 -18.62 -11.49 25.68
N SER A 178 -17.67 -11.14 26.55
CA SER A 178 -17.61 -9.83 27.20
C SER A 178 -17.15 -8.71 26.26
N GLN A 179 -16.57 -9.05 25.14
CA GLN A 179 -16.09 -8.12 24.09
C GLN A 179 -16.98 -8.25 22.85
N ARG A 180 -17.19 -7.11 22.16
CA ARG A 180 -17.84 -7.09 20.86
C ARG A 180 -16.80 -7.36 19.77
N PRO A 181 -17.05 -8.31 18.86
CA PRO A 181 -16.15 -8.55 17.74
C PRO A 181 -16.04 -7.34 16.81
N LEU A 182 -14.91 -7.28 16.13
CA LEU A 182 -14.65 -6.32 15.06
C LEU A 182 -15.66 -6.51 13.92
N THR A 183 -16.19 -5.41 13.38
CA THR A 183 -17.15 -5.45 12.25
C THR A 183 -16.45 -5.21 10.92
N VAL A 184 -17.15 -5.57 9.83
CA VAL A 184 -16.70 -5.29 8.45
C VAL A 184 -16.50 -3.79 8.23
N GLU A 185 -17.40 -2.96 8.77
CA GLU A 185 -17.33 -1.50 8.66
C GLU A 185 -16.06 -0.95 9.30
N GLN A 186 -15.77 -1.38 10.52
CA GLN A 186 -14.62 -0.90 11.29
C GLN A 186 -13.29 -1.24 10.61
N ILE A 187 -13.14 -2.47 10.09
CA ILE A 187 -11.89 -2.85 9.43
C ILE A 187 -11.74 -2.19 8.06
N SER A 188 -12.86 -1.92 7.38
CA SER A 188 -12.85 -1.33 6.03
C SER A 188 -12.20 0.06 6.00
N GLU A 189 -12.21 0.78 7.12
CA GLU A 189 -11.56 2.09 7.25
C GLU A 189 -10.02 2.03 7.08
N PHE A 190 -9.44 0.86 7.31
CA PHE A 190 -7.99 0.64 7.22
C PHE A 190 -7.56 -0.06 5.92
N LEU A 191 -8.52 -0.48 5.08
CA LEU A 191 -8.20 -1.21 3.85
C LEU A 191 -7.90 -0.24 2.71
N ALA A 192 -6.90 -0.60 1.92
CA ALA A 192 -6.57 0.15 0.72
C ALA A 192 -7.67 0.00 -0.35
N SER A 193 -8.08 1.10 -0.95
CA SER A 193 -9.01 1.11 -2.08
C SER A 193 -8.40 0.47 -3.33
N LYS A 194 -9.24 0.04 -4.27
CA LYS A 194 -8.78 -0.49 -5.57
C LYS A 194 -7.93 0.54 -6.32
N ALA A 195 -8.32 1.82 -6.26
CA ALA A 195 -7.58 2.92 -6.88
C ALA A 195 -6.20 3.13 -6.23
N ALA A 196 -6.09 3.04 -4.89
CA ALA A 196 -4.83 3.18 -4.19
C ALA A 196 -3.80 2.09 -4.55
N VAL A 197 -4.26 0.91 -4.99
CA VAL A 197 -3.42 -0.21 -5.41
C VAL A 197 -3.18 -0.22 -6.92
N SER A 198 -4.06 0.38 -7.71
CA SER A 198 -3.93 0.46 -9.16
C SER A 198 -2.68 1.27 -9.56
N ALA A 199 -1.79 0.65 -10.30
CA ALA A 199 -0.62 1.34 -10.84
C ALA A 199 -1.01 2.42 -11.85
N GLY A 200 -2.12 2.22 -12.58
CA GLY A 200 -2.66 3.19 -13.54
C GLY A 200 -3.20 4.44 -12.86
N ASP A 201 -4.06 4.27 -11.85
CA ASP A 201 -4.63 5.41 -11.10
C ASP A 201 -3.55 6.22 -10.42
N ARG A 202 -2.59 5.56 -9.75
CA ARG A 202 -1.46 6.24 -9.11
C ARG A 202 -0.57 6.94 -10.12
N GLY A 203 -0.32 6.33 -11.27
CA GLY A 203 0.47 6.93 -12.34
C GLY A 203 -0.23 8.15 -12.96
N TYR A 204 -1.55 8.08 -13.15
CA TYR A 204 -2.32 9.22 -13.62
C TYR A 204 -2.32 10.37 -12.61
N LYS A 205 -2.55 10.08 -11.33
CA LYS A 205 -2.43 11.07 -10.26
C LYS A 205 -1.05 11.71 -10.23
N TYR A 206 0.01 10.90 -10.31
CA TYR A 206 1.39 11.40 -10.38
C TYR A 206 1.62 12.33 -11.58
N LEU A 207 1.06 12.00 -12.76
CA LEU A 207 1.12 12.88 -13.94
C LEU A 207 0.39 14.21 -13.71
N CYS A 208 -0.79 14.18 -13.08
CA CYS A 208 -1.53 15.40 -12.74
C CYS A 208 -0.77 16.29 -11.75
N ASP A 209 -0.22 15.69 -10.69
CA ASP A 209 0.62 16.40 -9.70
C ASP A 209 1.85 17.00 -10.38
N TRP A 210 2.49 16.26 -11.30
CA TRP A 210 3.62 16.76 -12.08
C TRP A 210 3.23 17.93 -12.98
N VAL A 211 2.07 17.88 -13.63
CA VAL A 211 1.54 18.99 -14.45
C VAL A 211 1.35 20.24 -13.61
N THR A 212 0.75 20.10 -12.42
CA THR A 212 0.54 21.21 -11.49
C THR A 212 1.88 21.86 -11.08
N GLN A 213 2.86 21.05 -10.68
CA GLN A 213 4.19 21.52 -10.26
C GLN A 213 4.99 22.20 -11.39
N ASN A 214 4.72 21.85 -12.64
CA ASN A 214 5.44 22.37 -13.81
C ASN A 214 4.55 23.25 -14.71
N SER A 215 3.43 23.75 -14.22
CA SER A 215 2.46 24.53 -15.00
C SER A 215 3.09 25.76 -15.69
N ASN A 216 4.03 26.43 -15.02
CA ASN A 216 4.80 27.56 -15.58
C ASN A 216 5.74 27.16 -16.73
N ARG A 217 6.05 25.88 -16.92
CA ARG A 217 6.89 25.33 -18.01
C ARG A 217 6.06 24.68 -19.12
N LEU A 218 4.74 24.63 -18.95
CA LEU A 218 3.78 24.09 -19.91
C LEU A 218 3.14 25.25 -20.69
N CYS A 219 3.88 25.85 -21.58
CA CYS A 219 3.49 27.01 -22.42
C CYS A 219 3.83 26.75 -23.90
N THR A 220 3.07 27.36 -24.81
CA THR A 220 3.34 27.22 -26.25
C THR A 220 4.58 27.97 -26.69
N ARG A 221 5.04 28.94 -25.89
CA ARG A 221 6.23 29.78 -26.18
C ARG A 221 6.90 30.16 -24.85
N ALA A 222 8.22 30.06 -24.83
CA ALA A 222 9.01 30.56 -23.70
C ALA A 222 8.84 32.04 -23.50
N GLU A 223 8.63 32.49 -22.28
CA GLU A 223 8.56 33.90 -21.90
C GLU A 223 9.96 34.52 -21.74
N ASN A 224 10.91 33.67 -21.34
CA ASN A 224 12.30 34.02 -21.11
C ASN A 224 13.25 33.12 -21.91
N PRO A 225 14.42 33.62 -22.40
CA PRO A 225 15.36 32.83 -23.19
C PRO A 225 15.87 31.55 -22.51
N ASN A 226 15.91 31.55 -21.18
CA ASN A 226 16.42 30.41 -20.38
C ASN A 226 15.30 29.50 -19.87
N GLN A 227 14.04 29.72 -20.22
CA GLN A 227 12.92 28.92 -19.80
C GLN A 227 12.87 27.63 -20.60
N GLU A 228 13.00 26.49 -19.91
CA GLU A 228 12.76 25.18 -20.51
C GLU A 228 11.25 24.98 -20.68
N VAL A 229 10.81 24.70 -21.90
CA VAL A 229 9.40 24.41 -22.20
C VAL A 229 9.22 22.90 -22.31
N LEU A 230 8.33 22.36 -21.50
CA LEU A 230 8.09 20.91 -21.40
C LEU A 230 6.82 20.46 -22.15
N GLY A 231 6.05 21.42 -22.64
CA GLY A 231 4.80 21.15 -23.32
C GLY A 231 3.90 22.38 -23.39
N ALA A 232 2.59 22.18 -23.42
CA ALA A 232 1.59 23.26 -23.35
C ALA A 232 0.42 22.83 -22.48
N LEU A 233 -0.26 23.78 -21.88
CA LEU A 233 -1.44 23.57 -21.05
C LEU A 233 -2.63 24.33 -21.65
N ASP A 234 -3.82 23.74 -21.61
CA ASP A 234 -5.10 24.42 -21.75
C ASP A 234 -6.02 24.03 -20.59
N ASP A 235 -7.22 24.56 -20.53
CA ASP A 235 -8.15 24.40 -19.39
C ASP A 235 -8.48 22.94 -19.03
N ARG A 236 -8.31 22.03 -19.97
CA ARG A 236 -8.68 20.60 -19.80
C ARG A 236 -7.58 19.62 -20.16
N HIS A 237 -6.49 20.07 -20.76
CA HIS A 237 -5.48 19.17 -21.30
C HIS A 237 -4.08 19.66 -21.08
N ALA A 238 -3.20 18.72 -20.72
CA ALA A 238 -1.77 18.95 -20.74
C ALA A 238 -1.14 18.24 -21.94
N TYR A 239 -0.50 19.02 -22.81
CA TYR A 239 0.28 18.54 -23.96
C TYR A 239 1.74 18.39 -23.52
N ILE A 240 2.14 17.21 -23.14
CA ILE A 240 3.51 16.95 -22.66
C ILE A 240 4.35 16.43 -23.81
N ILE A 241 5.51 17.03 -24.06
CA ILE A 241 6.45 16.59 -25.10
C ILE A 241 6.75 15.09 -24.90
N ARG A 242 6.73 14.30 -25.96
CA ARG A 242 6.85 12.85 -25.90
C ARG A 242 8.03 12.36 -25.06
N SER A 243 9.24 12.86 -25.30
CA SER A 243 10.45 12.48 -24.55
C SER A 243 10.37 12.87 -23.07
N VAL A 244 9.70 13.97 -22.76
CA VAL A 244 9.47 14.43 -21.38
C VAL A 244 8.50 13.47 -20.68
N PHE A 245 7.37 13.14 -21.32
CA PHE A 245 6.39 12.21 -20.76
C PHE A 245 6.99 10.81 -20.47
N GLU A 246 7.76 10.28 -21.44
CA GLU A 246 8.43 9.00 -21.28
C GLU A 246 9.44 9.02 -20.11
N ARG A 247 10.24 10.10 -19.99
CA ARG A 247 11.18 10.30 -18.89
C ARG A 247 10.49 10.39 -17.53
N ILE A 248 9.43 11.19 -17.40
CA ILE A 248 8.68 11.35 -16.14
C ILE A 248 8.22 10.01 -15.62
N LEU A 249 7.64 9.18 -16.48
CA LEU A 249 7.14 7.87 -16.09
C LEU A 249 8.28 6.91 -15.70
N GLN A 250 9.38 6.91 -16.44
CA GLN A 250 10.55 6.09 -16.14
C GLN A 250 11.20 6.47 -14.81
N ASP A 251 11.39 7.77 -14.56
CA ASP A 251 11.97 8.28 -13.30
C ASP A 251 11.11 7.91 -12.08
N ALA A 252 9.79 7.84 -12.27
CA ALA A 252 8.85 7.40 -11.24
C ALA A 252 8.65 5.87 -11.18
N GLY A 253 9.34 5.10 -12.02
CA GLY A 253 9.28 3.64 -12.02
C GLY A 253 8.03 3.05 -12.69
N TYR A 254 7.30 3.81 -13.50
CA TYR A 254 6.17 3.32 -14.26
C TYR A 254 6.58 2.81 -15.66
N SER A 255 5.92 1.73 -16.11
CA SER A 255 6.02 1.29 -17.49
C SER A 255 5.23 2.23 -18.40
N THR A 256 5.93 2.93 -19.31
CA THR A 256 5.30 3.87 -20.25
C THR A 256 4.23 3.18 -21.11
N ALA A 257 4.50 1.96 -21.59
CA ALA A 257 3.55 1.21 -22.42
C ALA A 257 2.27 0.85 -21.64
N ALA A 258 2.40 0.35 -20.40
CA ALA A 258 1.27 0.01 -19.55
C ALA A 258 0.47 1.27 -19.18
N MET A 259 1.15 2.39 -18.91
CA MET A 259 0.49 3.66 -18.59
C MET A 259 -0.32 4.20 -19.79
N ILE A 260 0.24 4.17 -21.00
CA ILE A 260 -0.47 4.60 -22.21
C ILE A 260 -1.72 3.72 -22.44
N SER A 261 -1.63 2.39 -22.22
CA SER A 261 -2.78 1.49 -22.32
C SER A 261 -3.87 1.87 -21.34
N TYR A 262 -3.50 2.04 -20.06
CA TYR A 262 -4.41 2.45 -19.00
C TYR A 262 -5.09 3.80 -19.30
N LEU A 263 -4.31 4.82 -19.70
CA LEU A 263 -4.84 6.15 -20.03
C LEU A 263 -5.82 6.11 -21.21
N LYS A 264 -5.60 5.21 -22.19
CA LYS A 264 -6.53 5.01 -23.32
C LYS A 264 -7.82 4.35 -22.87
N GLU A 265 -7.73 3.26 -22.12
CA GLU A 265 -8.86 2.49 -21.63
C GLU A 265 -9.80 3.35 -20.78
N ASN A 266 -9.24 4.30 -20.03
CA ASN A 266 -9.99 5.21 -19.16
C ASN A 266 -10.27 6.59 -19.79
N HIS A 267 -9.99 6.78 -21.09
CA HIS A 267 -10.21 8.05 -21.79
C HIS A 267 -9.47 9.26 -21.19
N LEU A 268 -8.34 9.00 -20.54
CA LEU A 268 -7.50 10.00 -19.88
C LEU A 268 -6.39 10.56 -20.80
N ILE A 269 -6.31 10.10 -22.03
CA ILE A 269 -5.42 10.59 -23.07
C ILE A 269 -6.16 10.74 -24.38
N ILE A 270 -5.91 11.84 -25.10
CA ILE A 270 -6.51 12.06 -26.42
C ILE A 270 -5.54 11.55 -27.48
N THR A 271 -6.01 10.59 -28.28
CA THR A 271 -5.24 9.98 -29.37
C THR A 271 -5.76 10.44 -30.74
N ARG A 272 -4.96 10.26 -31.79
CA ARG A 272 -5.36 10.52 -33.18
C ARG A 272 -5.22 9.24 -34.00
N GLY A 273 -6.33 8.54 -34.20
CA GLY A 273 -6.33 7.24 -34.88
C GLY A 273 -5.45 6.21 -34.14
N ARG A 274 -4.42 5.67 -34.81
CA ARG A 274 -3.47 4.72 -34.20
C ARG A 274 -2.34 5.39 -33.40
N ASN A 275 -2.18 6.72 -33.53
CA ASN A 275 -1.10 7.43 -32.85
C ASN A 275 -1.50 7.86 -31.44
N ASN A 276 -0.63 7.59 -30.49
CA ASN A 276 -0.81 7.95 -29.09
C ASN A 276 -0.47 9.42 -28.81
N THR A 277 0.14 10.10 -29.79
CA THR A 277 0.58 11.49 -29.70
C THR A 277 -0.22 12.42 -30.61
N ARG A 278 -0.23 13.69 -30.28
CA ARG A 278 -0.77 14.79 -31.07
C ARG A 278 0.31 15.80 -31.37
N GLY A 279 0.29 16.37 -32.57
CA GLY A 279 1.15 17.49 -32.93
C GLY A 279 0.69 18.79 -32.24
N LYS A 280 1.58 19.46 -31.55
CA LYS A 280 1.41 20.82 -31.00
C LYS A 280 2.60 21.66 -31.43
N ARG A 281 2.41 22.96 -31.67
CA ARG A 281 3.56 23.88 -31.90
C ARG A 281 4.10 24.33 -30.54
N ILE A 282 5.34 24.00 -30.26
CA ILE A 282 6.09 24.43 -29.08
C ILE A 282 7.27 25.27 -29.53
N ASN A 283 7.39 26.50 -29.05
CA ASN A 283 8.39 27.48 -29.53
C ASN A 283 8.40 27.63 -31.06
N GLY A 284 7.23 27.54 -31.70
CA GLY A 284 7.10 27.62 -33.15
C GLY A 284 7.44 26.33 -33.91
N ILE A 285 7.93 25.28 -33.24
CA ILE A 285 8.37 24.02 -33.83
C ILE A 285 7.22 22.99 -33.71
N PRO A 286 6.83 22.26 -34.77
CA PRO A 286 5.91 21.15 -34.69
C PRO A 286 6.50 20.04 -33.83
N THR A 287 5.83 19.69 -32.72
CA THR A 287 6.33 18.75 -31.71
C THR A 287 5.26 17.71 -31.40
N GLU A 288 5.66 16.45 -31.29
CA GLU A 288 4.78 15.37 -30.84
C GLU A 288 4.61 15.42 -29.34
N CYS A 289 3.34 15.48 -28.88
CA CYS A 289 3.00 15.54 -27.47
C CYS A 289 1.98 14.46 -27.11
N PHE A 290 2.07 13.91 -25.92
CA PHE A 290 0.95 13.22 -25.29
C PHE A 290 -0.04 14.25 -24.77
N CYS A 291 -1.33 14.05 -25.09
CA CYS A 291 -2.42 14.95 -24.71
C CYS A 291 -3.19 14.33 -23.54
N LEU A 292 -2.75 14.65 -22.32
CA LEU A 292 -3.38 14.16 -21.09
C LEU A 292 -4.66 14.97 -20.81
N VAL A 293 -5.74 14.28 -20.50
CA VAL A 293 -6.98 14.90 -20.00
C VAL A 293 -6.80 15.16 -18.52
N LEU A 294 -7.04 16.38 -18.08
CA LEU A 294 -6.95 16.77 -16.67
C LEU A 294 -8.31 16.54 -15.98
N PRO A 295 -8.33 16.26 -14.68
CA PRO A 295 -9.58 16.18 -13.93
C PRO A 295 -10.30 17.52 -13.99
N PRO A 296 -11.66 17.54 -13.96
CA PRO A 296 -12.40 18.78 -13.84
C PRO A 296 -11.98 19.48 -12.54
N VAL A 297 -11.91 20.81 -12.60
CA VAL A 297 -11.77 21.62 -11.38
C VAL A 297 -13.16 21.63 -10.75
N ASP A 298 -13.33 20.96 -9.62
CA ASP A 298 -14.53 21.11 -8.80
C ASP A 298 -14.47 22.50 -8.18
N LEU A 299 -15.29 23.40 -8.73
CA LEU A 299 -15.42 24.80 -8.24
C LEU A 299 -16.24 24.87 -6.95
N ASP A 300 -16.63 23.74 -6.37
CA ASP A 300 -17.45 23.67 -5.16
C ASP A 300 -16.64 23.67 -3.84
N ASP A 301 -15.32 23.57 -3.90
CA ASP A 301 -14.45 23.93 -2.79
C ASP A 301 -14.20 25.46 -2.85
N GLU A 302 -15.22 26.27 -2.50
CA GLU A 302 -14.98 27.59 -1.98
C GLU A 302 -14.11 27.41 -0.73
N ASP A 303 -12.81 27.56 -0.89
CA ASP A 303 -11.88 27.77 0.21
C ASP A 303 -12.46 28.87 1.10
N VAL A 304 -13.02 28.47 2.22
CA VAL A 304 -13.26 29.34 3.37
C VAL A 304 -11.86 29.76 3.80
N LEU A 305 -11.41 30.88 3.23
CA LEU A 305 -10.28 31.63 3.77
C LEU A 305 -10.70 32.04 5.18
N ASP A 306 -10.34 31.22 6.17
CA ASP A 306 -10.38 31.60 7.57
C ASP A 306 -9.58 32.90 7.68
N GLU A 307 -10.30 33.99 7.91
CA GLU A 307 -9.73 35.28 8.24
C GLU A 307 -8.81 35.10 9.45
N LEU A 308 -7.52 35.27 9.22
CA LEU A 308 -6.54 35.34 10.30
C LEU A 308 -6.95 36.52 11.20
N PRO A 309 -7.18 36.32 12.49
CA PRO A 309 -7.40 37.42 13.41
C PRO A 309 -6.13 38.26 13.51
N LEU A 310 -6.28 39.55 13.28
CA LEU A 310 -5.23 40.58 13.49
C LEU A 310 -4.82 40.66 14.96
#